data_e711b45d5b31013c70d91b951705be73
#
_entry.id   e711b45d5b31013c70d91b951705be73
#
_cell.length_a   1.000
_cell.length_b   1.000
_cell.length_c   1.000
_cell.angle_alpha   90.00
_cell.angle_beta   90.00
_cell.angle_gamma   90.00
#
_symmetry.space_group_name_H-M   'P 1'
#
loop_
_entity.id
_entity.type
_entity.pdbx_description
1 polymer ?
#
loop_
_entity_poly.entity_id
_entity_poly.type
_entity_poly.pdbx_seq_one_letter_code
_entity_poly.pdbx_strand_id
1 'polypeptide(L)'
;PGGSDIFENVTFEAEKGNIIGVTGSVACGKSTLGKVFLCEYPYEGSIKVEGNELAELDDTKKAGLVGYLGHDPELFNDTVKNNIQLGDNADTTKFLKAVCFDEEVNEMENGQETLVGNTGVRLSGGQAQRLALARTLCHKKPLIILDDPFSALDKDTEKQVFANLKEYTKDCVVILISHRLYLFPEMDKVIWMENGKTVAGTHDEIMNRCPQYAVLYNEQRGGASDEE
;
A
#
# COMPACT_ATOMS: atom_id res chain seq x y z
N PRO A 1 26.71 -4.45 -6.42
CA PRO A 1 27.88 -5.29 -6.29
C PRO A 1 28.67 -4.82 -5.06
N GLY A 2 28.68 -5.60 -3.95
CA GLY A 2 29.45 -5.34 -2.73
C GLY A 2 28.76 -4.59 -1.59
N GLY A 3 27.44 -4.43 -1.58
CA GLY A 3 26.67 -3.97 -0.43
C GLY A 3 26.31 -5.14 0.50
N SER A 4 26.21 -4.87 1.81
CA SER A 4 25.65 -5.82 2.76
C SER A 4 24.16 -6.03 2.47
N ASP A 5 23.66 -7.24 2.73
CA ASP A 5 22.24 -7.54 2.63
C ASP A 5 21.44 -6.61 3.54
N ILE A 6 20.35 -6.06 3.02
CA ILE A 6 19.49 -5.14 3.76
C ILE A 6 18.57 -5.92 4.70
N PHE A 7 18.12 -7.10 4.26
CA PHE A 7 17.32 -8.04 5.03
C PHE A 7 17.47 -9.47 4.48
N GLU A 8 17.16 -10.45 5.33
CA GLU A 8 17.26 -11.88 5.02
C GLU A 8 15.98 -12.62 5.38
N ASN A 9 15.80 -13.79 4.73
CA ASN A 9 14.80 -14.80 5.10
C ASN A 9 13.33 -14.32 5.10
N VAL A 10 12.93 -13.52 4.11
CA VAL A 10 11.53 -13.18 3.88
C VAL A 10 10.84 -14.38 3.22
N THR A 11 10.03 -15.12 3.97
CA THR A 11 9.29 -16.28 3.45
C THR A 11 7.85 -16.24 3.90
N PHE A 12 6.92 -16.19 2.95
CA PHE A 12 5.49 -16.27 3.20
C PHE A 12 4.75 -16.71 1.94
N GLU A 13 3.52 -17.16 2.14
CA GLU A 13 2.56 -17.42 1.09
C GLU A 13 1.29 -16.60 1.34
N ALA A 14 0.65 -16.16 0.28
CA ALA A 14 -0.58 -15.39 0.33
C ALA A 14 -1.56 -15.84 -0.77
N GLU A 15 -2.84 -15.80 -0.47
CA GLU A 15 -3.92 -16.12 -1.38
C GLU A 15 -4.68 -14.84 -1.77
N LYS A 16 -5.45 -14.90 -2.87
CA LYS A 16 -6.33 -13.79 -3.29
C LYS A 16 -7.24 -13.37 -2.15
N GLY A 17 -7.34 -12.07 -1.94
CA GLY A 17 -8.06 -11.46 -0.83
C GLY A 17 -7.22 -11.23 0.42
N ASN A 18 -6.02 -11.79 0.51
CA ASN A 18 -5.16 -11.54 1.67
C ASN A 18 -4.54 -10.13 1.64
N ILE A 19 -4.47 -9.53 2.81
CA ILE A 19 -3.71 -8.30 3.09
C ILE A 19 -2.56 -8.65 4.02
N ILE A 20 -1.34 -8.43 3.54
CA ILE A 20 -0.10 -8.70 4.27
C ILE A 20 0.47 -7.36 4.76
N GLY A 21 0.47 -7.15 6.06
CA GLY A 21 1.07 -5.96 6.67
C GLY A 21 2.58 -6.09 6.76
N VAL A 22 3.31 -5.08 6.32
CA VAL A 22 4.76 -4.99 6.49
C VAL A 22 5.09 -3.81 7.38
N THR A 23 5.79 -4.05 8.47
CA THR A 23 6.21 -3.02 9.41
C THR A 23 7.57 -3.35 10.03
N GLY A 24 8.12 -2.42 10.81
CA GLY A 24 9.42 -2.58 11.42
C GLY A 24 10.06 -1.25 11.79
N SER A 25 11.27 -1.28 12.33
CA SER A 25 12.01 -0.08 12.71
C SER A 25 12.22 0.88 11.54
N VAL A 26 12.51 2.14 11.85
CA VAL A 26 12.83 3.14 10.82
C VAL A 26 14.07 2.69 10.05
N ALA A 27 14.05 2.87 8.72
CA ALA A 27 15.15 2.52 7.81
C ALA A 27 15.54 1.03 7.79
N CYS A 28 14.67 0.09 8.21
CA CYS A 28 14.94 -1.35 8.16
C CYS A 28 14.75 -2.01 6.78
N GLY A 29 14.39 -1.23 5.74
CA GLY A 29 14.27 -1.74 4.37
C GLY A 29 12.84 -2.07 3.90
N LYS A 30 11.78 -1.60 4.56
CA LYS A 30 10.38 -1.87 4.17
C LYS A 30 10.06 -1.46 2.73
N SER A 31 10.37 -0.22 2.36
CA SER A 31 10.15 0.27 0.97
C SER A 31 11.08 -0.45 -0.02
N THR A 32 12.27 -0.86 0.41
CA THR A 32 13.16 -1.71 -0.40
C THR A 32 12.50 -3.06 -0.67
N LEU A 33 11.89 -3.69 0.35
CA LEU A 33 11.14 -4.93 0.17
C LEU A 33 10.00 -4.75 -0.84
N GLY A 34 9.23 -3.65 -0.75
CA GLY A 34 8.19 -3.32 -1.73
C GLY A 34 8.74 -3.25 -3.15
N LYS A 35 9.90 -2.64 -3.34
CA LYS A 35 10.55 -2.51 -4.66
C LYS A 35 11.23 -3.79 -5.17
N VAL A 36 11.56 -4.74 -4.29
CA VAL A 36 12.04 -6.07 -4.69
C VAL A 36 10.97 -6.81 -5.52
N PHE A 37 9.68 -6.65 -5.22
CA PHE A 37 8.61 -7.23 -6.02
C PHE A 37 8.49 -6.61 -7.43
N LEU A 38 9.07 -5.43 -7.65
CA LEU A 38 9.22 -4.81 -8.97
C LEU A 38 10.49 -5.25 -9.69
N CYS A 39 11.34 -6.06 -9.03
CA CYS A 39 12.69 -6.43 -9.46
C CYS A 39 13.61 -5.20 -9.67
N GLU A 40 13.36 -4.08 -8.98
CA GLU A 40 14.24 -2.90 -9.01
C GLU A 40 15.55 -3.11 -8.24
N TYR A 41 15.54 -4.04 -7.28
CA TYR A 41 16.71 -4.45 -6.52
C TYR A 41 17.00 -5.93 -6.73
N PRO A 42 18.30 -6.32 -6.80
CA PRO A 42 18.66 -7.73 -6.87
C PRO A 42 18.26 -8.45 -5.58
N TYR A 43 17.83 -9.68 -5.70
CA TYR A 43 17.50 -10.56 -4.57
C TYR A 43 17.92 -12.00 -4.87
N GLU A 44 18.12 -12.77 -3.82
CA GLU A 44 18.30 -14.21 -3.87
C GLU A 44 17.00 -14.90 -3.42
N GLY A 45 16.66 -16.02 -4.04
CA GLY A 45 15.46 -16.77 -3.76
C GLY A 45 14.44 -16.72 -4.90
N SER A 46 13.14 -16.85 -4.58
CA SER A 46 12.07 -16.98 -5.57
C SER A 46 10.87 -16.13 -5.14
N ILE A 47 10.34 -15.34 -6.07
CA ILE A 47 9.08 -14.58 -5.89
C ILE A 47 8.14 -14.97 -7.02
N LYS A 48 7.05 -15.64 -6.65
CA LYS A 48 6.03 -16.07 -7.61
C LYS A 48 4.71 -15.33 -7.41
N VAL A 49 4.17 -14.80 -8.50
CA VAL A 49 2.83 -14.21 -8.56
C VAL A 49 2.01 -15.00 -9.59
N GLU A 50 0.88 -15.56 -9.15
CA GLU A 50 0.07 -16.47 -9.99
C GLU A 50 0.90 -17.59 -10.67
N GLY A 51 1.86 -18.15 -9.93
CA GLY A 51 2.75 -19.22 -10.40
C GLY A 51 3.89 -18.77 -11.31
N ASN A 52 3.97 -17.48 -11.67
CA ASN A 52 5.03 -16.94 -12.51
C ASN A 52 6.18 -16.42 -11.64
N GLU A 53 7.42 -16.88 -11.91
CA GLU A 53 8.63 -16.38 -11.27
C GLU A 53 8.96 -14.97 -11.78
N LEU A 54 8.91 -13.94 -10.92
CA LEU A 54 9.06 -12.55 -11.34
C LEU A 54 10.42 -12.26 -11.99
N ALA A 55 11.49 -12.88 -11.51
CA ALA A 55 12.84 -12.69 -12.05
C ALA A 55 12.99 -13.14 -13.51
N GLU A 56 12.12 -14.07 -13.96
CA GLU A 56 12.17 -14.63 -15.31
C GLU A 56 11.30 -13.87 -16.34
N LEU A 57 10.49 -12.91 -15.86
CA LEU A 57 9.58 -12.17 -16.72
C LEU A 57 10.22 -10.90 -17.31
N ASP A 58 9.77 -10.54 -18.50
CA ASP A 58 10.00 -9.20 -19.05
C ASP A 58 9.19 -8.13 -18.30
N ASP A 59 9.57 -6.87 -18.46
CA ASP A 59 8.97 -5.75 -17.73
C ASP A 59 7.47 -5.56 -18.04
N THR A 60 7.02 -5.87 -19.25
CA THR A 60 5.60 -5.79 -19.64
C THR A 60 4.77 -6.81 -18.86
N LYS A 61 5.25 -8.05 -18.75
CA LYS A 61 4.58 -9.11 -18.00
C LYS A 61 4.59 -8.82 -16.50
N LYS A 62 5.71 -8.33 -15.94
CA LYS A 62 5.79 -7.89 -14.53
C LYS A 62 4.76 -6.80 -14.23
N ALA A 63 4.68 -5.76 -15.09
CA ALA A 63 3.70 -4.67 -14.97
C ALA A 63 2.25 -5.16 -15.09
N GLY A 64 2.02 -6.33 -15.71
CA GLY A 64 0.72 -7.01 -15.74
C GLY A 64 0.37 -7.69 -14.42
N LEU A 65 1.36 -8.08 -13.61
CA LEU A 65 1.18 -8.85 -12.38
C LEU A 65 1.31 -8.02 -11.10
N VAL A 66 2.12 -6.97 -11.10
CA VAL A 66 2.45 -6.18 -9.90
C VAL A 66 2.06 -4.72 -10.11
N GLY A 67 1.24 -4.20 -9.18
CA GLY A 67 0.94 -2.78 -9.04
C GLY A 67 1.67 -2.21 -7.82
N TYR A 68 2.15 -0.98 -7.92
CA TYR A 68 2.87 -0.32 -6.83
C TYR A 68 2.37 1.12 -6.64
N LEU A 69 2.04 1.46 -5.41
CA LEU A 69 1.79 2.82 -4.96
C LEU A 69 2.88 3.21 -3.97
N GLY A 70 3.72 4.17 -4.36
CA GLY A 70 4.79 4.69 -3.51
C GLY A 70 4.30 5.67 -2.46
N HIS A 71 5.18 5.97 -1.50
CA HIS A 71 4.91 6.90 -0.40
C HIS A 71 4.56 8.33 -0.89
N ASP A 72 5.25 8.83 -1.91
CA ASP A 72 5.01 10.14 -2.50
C ASP A 72 4.42 9.98 -3.90
N PRO A 73 3.09 9.88 -4.05
CA PRO A 73 2.49 9.61 -5.35
C PRO A 73 2.54 10.85 -6.26
N GLU A 74 3.00 10.66 -7.48
CA GLU A 74 2.93 11.66 -8.52
C GLU A 74 1.57 11.66 -9.22
N LEU A 75 1.03 12.86 -9.43
CA LEU A 75 -0.19 13.08 -10.20
C LEU A 75 0.15 13.69 -11.56
N PHE A 76 -0.58 13.27 -12.58
CA PHE A 76 -0.52 13.89 -13.91
C PHE A 76 -1.19 15.26 -13.89
N ASN A 77 -0.68 16.21 -14.68
CA ASN A 77 -1.35 17.48 -14.97
C ASN A 77 -2.57 17.24 -15.86
N ASP A 78 -3.61 16.70 -15.29
CA ASP A 78 -4.83 16.30 -15.99
C ASP A 78 -6.02 16.35 -15.00
N THR A 79 -7.21 16.00 -15.45
CA THR A 79 -8.39 15.96 -14.59
C THR A 79 -8.28 14.86 -13.50
N VAL A 80 -9.05 15.00 -12.42
CA VAL A 80 -9.23 13.92 -11.42
C VAL A 80 -9.61 12.62 -12.11
N LYS A 81 -10.56 12.67 -13.03
CA LYS A 81 -11.03 11.52 -13.81
C LYS A 81 -9.91 10.88 -14.63
N ASN A 82 -9.16 11.66 -15.40
CA ASN A 82 -8.09 11.15 -16.25
C ASN A 82 -6.93 10.60 -15.42
N ASN A 83 -6.65 11.18 -14.24
CA ASN A 83 -5.69 10.63 -13.28
C ASN A 83 -6.07 9.23 -12.81
N ILE A 84 -7.36 8.90 -12.69
CA ILE A 84 -7.82 7.57 -12.32
C ILE A 84 -7.82 6.63 -13.53
N GLN A 85 -8.34 7.09 -14.68
CA GLN A 85 -8.59 6.26 -15.85
C GLN A 85 -7.33 5.89 -16.63
N LEU A 86 -6.33 6.75 -16.69
CA LEU A 86 -5.10 6.55 -17.49
C LEU A 86 -5.38 6.15 -18.97
N GLY A 87 -6.46 6.68 -19.54
CA GLY A 87 -6.89 6.37 -20.90
C GLY A 87 -7.93 5.25 -21.02
N ASP A 88 -8.21 4.50 -19.96
CA ASP A 88 -9.31 3.54 -19.92
C ASP A 88 -10.65 4.24 -19.73
N ASN A 89 -11.75 3.56 -20.07
CA ASN A 89 -13.10 4.09 -19.89
C ASN A 89 -13.78 3.43 -18.67
N ALA A 90 -13.18 3.59 -17.47
CA ALA A 90 -13.72 3.05 -16.25
C ALA A 90 -14.67 4.05 -15.55
N ASP A 91 -15.68 3.53 -14.83
CA ASP A 91 -16.46 4.35 -13.90
C ASP A 91 -15.60 4.73 -12.69
N THR A 92 -15.18 5.98 -12.65
CA THR A 92 -14.28 6.53 -11.62
C THR A 92 -14.98 6.76 -10.28
N THR A 93 -16.31 6.94 -10.28
CA THR A 93 -17.09 7.23 -9.08
C THR A 93 -16.94 6.17 -8.00
N LYS A 94 -16.92 4.90 -8.41
CA LYS A 94 -16.74 3.78 -7.45
C LYS A 94 -15.37 3.79 -6.77
N PHE A 95 -14.32 4.19 -7.49
CA PHE A 95 -12.95 4.24 -6.94
C PHE A 95 -12.77 5.47 -6.04
N LEU A 96 -13.39 6.61 -6.37
CA LEU A 96 -13.43 7.78 -5.50
C LEU A 96 -14.14 7.46 -4.17
N LYS A 97 -15.26 6.75 -4.22
CA LYS A 97 -15.97 6.27 -3.01
C LYS A 97 -15.12 5.29 -2.21
N ALA A 98 -14.42 4.38 -2.88
CA ALA A 98 -13.55 3.41 -2.21
C ALA A 98 -12.47 4.08 -1.35
N VAL A 99 -11.96 5.24 -1.78
CA VAL A 99 -10.93 6.00 -1.08
C VAL A 99 -11.48 7.19 -0.30
N CYS A 100 -12.81 7.28 -0.10
CA CYS A 100 -13.49 8.39 0.61
C CYS A 100 -13.10 9.78 0.07
N PHE A 101 -13.08 9.95 -1.25
CA PHE A 101 -12.70 11.21 -1.90
C PHE A 101 -13.80 11.77 -2.81
N ASP A 102 -14.93 11.08 -2.94
CA ASP A 102 -16.03 11.43 -3.84
C ASP A 102 -16.76 12.72 -3.41
N GLU A 103 -16.99 12.91 -2.11
CA GLU A 103 -17.66 14.12 -1.60
C GLU A 103 -16.82 15.36 -1.89
N GLU A 104 -15.54 15.35 -1.53
CA GLU A 104 -14.64 16.46 -1.78
C GLU A 104 -14.48 16.78 -3.28
N VAL A 105 -14.42 15.75 -4.13
CA VAL A 105 -14.37 15.93 -5.58
C VAL A 105 -15.68 16.55 -6.11
N ASN A 106 -16.84 16.15 -5.57
CA ASN A 106 -18.12 16.72 -5.97
C ASN A 106 -18.28 18.20 -5.54
N GLU A 107 -17.58 18.64 -4.50
CA GLU A 107 -17.54 20.04 -4.06
C GLU A 107 -16.59 20.91 -4.91
N MET A 108 -15.71 20.32 -5.72
CA MET A 108 -14.85 21.06 -6.64
C MET A 108 -15.69 21.69 -7.77
N GLU A 109 -15.33 22.87 -8.24
CA GLU A 109 -16.06 23.64 -9.27
C GLU A 109 -16.44 22.81 -10.50
N ASN A 110 -15.54 21.93 -10.97
CA ASN A 110 -15.76 21.09 -12.15
C ASN A 110 -15.86 19.58 -11.77
N GLY A 111 -16.08 19.26 -10.49
CA GLY A 111 -16.17 17.87 -10.04
C GLY A 111 -14.97 17.02 -10.49
N GLN A 112 -15.25 15.89 -11.11
CA GLN A 112 -14.20 14.98 -11.62
C GLN A 112 -13.44 15.54 -12.85
N GLU A 113 -13.96 16.54 -13.53
CA GLU A 113 -13.28 17.24 -14.64
C GLU A 113 -12.35 18.37 -14.12
N THR A 114 -12.20 18.52 -12.81
CA THR A 114 -11.26 19.47 -12.22
C THR A 114 -9.83 19.10 -12.57
N LEU A 115 -9.09 20.03 -13.16
CA LEU A 115 -7.66 19.88 -13.45
C LEU A 115 -6.87 19.92 -12.13
N VAL A 116 -5.99 18.94 -11.93
CA VAL A 116 -5.10 18.81 -10.78
C VAL A 116 -3.65 18.70 -11.22
N GLY A 117 -2.73 18.70 -10.26
CA GLY A 117 -1.29 18.66 -10.55
C GLY A 117 -0.64 20.05 -10.56
N ASN A 118 0.51 20.19 -11.20
CA ASN A 118 1.33 21.41 -11.12
C ASN A 118 0.67 22.66 -11.74
N THR A 119 -0.23 22.48 -12.70
CA THR A 119 -0.90 23.57 -13.41
C THR A 119 -2.38 23.72 -13.05
N GLY A 120 -2.92 22.83 -12.24
CA GLY A 120 -4.32 22.81 -11.81
C GLY A 120 -4.50 23.13 -10.32
N VAL A 121 -5.60 22.66 -9.77
CA VAL A 121 -5.86 22.74 -8.33
C VAL A 121 -4.80 21.95 -7.58
N ARG A 122 -4.17 22.57 -6.59
CA ARG A 122 -3.20 21.91 -5.73
C ARG A 122 -3.93 21.10 -4.66
N LEU A 123 -3.88 19.79 -4.76
CA LEU A 123 -4.43 18.88 -3.76
C LEU A 123 -3.56 18.88 -2.49
N SER A 124 -4.19 18.64 -1.33
CA SER A 124 -3.47 18.31 -0.10
C SER A 124 -2.75 16.95 -0.25
N GLY A 125 -1.79 16.66 0.65
CA GLY A 125 -1.09 15.38 0.65
C GLY A 125 -2.06 14.20 0.74
N GLY A 126 -3.06 14.25 1.63
CA GLY A 126 -4.07 13.20 1.78
C GLY A 126 -4.99 13.06 0.57
N GLN A 127 -5.37 14.16 -0.08
CA GLN A 127 -6.15 14.15 -1.32
C GLN A 127 -5.34 13.51 -2.47
N ALA A 128 -4.07 13.87 -2.61
CA ALA A 128 -3.18 13.31 -3.61
C ALA A 128 -2.96 11.79 -3.40
N GLN A 129 -2.76 11.36 -2.16
CA GLN A 129 -2.65 9.94 -1.81
C GLN A 129 -3.93 9.17 -2.15
N ARG A 130 -5.11 9.68 -1.78
CA ARG A 130 -6.39 9.05 -2.09
C ARG A 130 -6.64 8.97 -3.59
N LEU A 131 -6.32 10.03 -4.35
CA LEU A 131 -6.45 10.01 -5.82
C LEU A 131 -5.53 8.96 -6.45
N ALA A 132 -4.28 8.87 -6.01
CA ALA A 132 -3.34 7.86 -6.48
C ALA A 132 -3.75 6.43 -6.08
N LEU A 133 -4.32 6.24 -4.88
CA LEU A 133 -4.88 4.96 -4.47
C LEU A 133 -6.11 4.58 -5.33
N ALA A 134 -7.02 5.54 -5.63
CA ALA A 134 -8.14 5.32 -6.54
C ALA A 134 -7.68 4.87 -7.93
N ARG A 135 -6.62 5.49 -8.47
CA ARG A 135 -5.95 5.06 -9.70
C ARG A 135 -5.42 3.63 -9.61
N THR A 136 -4.74 3.31 -8.51
CA THR A 136 -4.19 1.95 -8.28
C THR A 136 -5.29 0.91 -8.22
N LEU A 137 -6.41 1.20 -7.56
CA LEU A 137 -7.57 0.31 -7.50
C LEU A 137 -8.29 0.18 -8.85
N CYS A 138 -8.30 1.23 -9.68
CA CYS A 138 -8.83 1.18 -11.04
C CYS A 138 -8.05 0.20 -11.93
N HIS A 139 -6.73 0.19 -11.79
CA HIS A 139 -5.81 -0.64 -12.57
C HIS A 139 -5.18 -1.77 -11.74
N LYS A 140 -5.95 -2.33 -10.79
CA LYS A 140 -5.44 -3.34 -9.87
C LYS A 140 -4.85 -4.55 -10.60
N LYS A 141 -3.80 -5.10 -9.99
CA LYS A 141 -3.04 -6.25 -10.47
C LYS A 141 -3.20 -7.42 -9.50
N PRO A 142 -2.83 -8.63 -9.89
CA PRO A 142 -2.82 -9.79 -8.98
C PRO A 142 -2.10 -9.57 -7.65
N LEU A 143 -1.02 -8.79 -7.67
CA LEU A 143 -0.31 -8.30 -6.49
C LEU A 143 -0.30 -6.77 -6.49
N ILE A 144 -0.73 -6.16 -5.39
CA ILE A 144 -0.69 -4.71 -5.18
C ILE A 144 0.20 -4.42 -3.97
N ILE A 145 1.15 -3.51 -4.14
CA ILE A 145 2.02 -3.04 -3.06
C ILE A 145 1.68 -1.59 -2.78
N LEU A 146 1.36 -1.29 -1.53
CA LEU A 146 1.00 0.03 -1.04
C LEU A 146 2.04 0.45 0.00
N ASP A 147 2.89 1.43 -0.33
CA ASP A 147 3.94 1.92 0.54
C ASP A 147 3.47 3.16 1.29
N ASP A 148 3.02 2.95 2.52
CA ASP A 148 2.48 3.93 3.47
C ASP A 148 1.33 4.79 2.89
N PRO A 149 0.30 4.16 2.28
CA PRO A 149 -0.73 4.85 1.50
C PRO A 149 -1.63 5.75 2.33
N PHE A 150 -1.53 5.69 3.65
CA PHE A 150 -2.41 6.38 4.59
C PHE A 150 -1.69 7.46 5.41
N SER A 151 -0.39 7.72 5.15
CA SER A 151 0.45 8.59 5.98
C SER A 151 -0.11 10.01 6.19
N ALA A 152 -0.83 10.54 5.21
CA ALA A 152 -1.43 11.88 5.25
C ALA A 152 -2.95 11.87 5.56
N LEU A 153 -3.51 10.73 5.98
CA LEU A 153 -4.93 10.61 6.36
C LEU A 153 -5.11 10.73 7.87
N ASP A 154 -6.26 11.27 8.27
CA ASP A 154 -6.75 11.14 9.63
C ASP A 154 -7.21 9.69 9.90
N LYS A 155 -7.31 9.35 11.19
CA LYS A 155 -7.53 7.98 11.64
C LYS A 155 -8.89 7.39 11.19
N ASP A 156 -9.93 8.22 11.11
CA ASP A 156 -11.27 7.75 10.76
C ASP A 156 -11.37 7.51 9.25
N THR A 157 -10.86 8.42 8.45
CA THR A 157 -10.72 8.25 6.99
C THR A 157 -9.86 7.03 6.66
N GLU A 158 -8.72 6.84 7.35
CA GLU A 158 -7.86 5.66 7.15
C GLU A 158 -8.59 4.35 7.40
N LYS A 159 -9.31 4.23 8.53
CA LYS A 159 -10.10 3.03 8.84
C LYS A 159 -11.16 2.74 7.76
N GLN A 160 -11.86 3.77 7.31
CA GLN A 160 -12.88 3.60 6.28
C GLN A 160 -12.27 3.18 4.94
N VAL A 161 -11.16 3.82 4.53
CA VAL A 161 -10.45 3.46 3.30
C VAL A 161 -9.90 2.04 3.40
N PHE A 162 -9.37 1.64 4.55
CA PHE A 162 -8.89 0.27 4.76
C PHE A 162 -10.02 -0.77 4.69
N ALA A 163 -11.18 -0.48 5.29
CA ALA A 163 -12.34 -1.36 5.18
C ALA A 163 -12.81 -1.50 3.73
N ASN A 164 -12.86 -0.40 2.98
CA ASN A 164 -13.20 -0.41 1.57
C ASN A 164 -12.14 -1.17 0.74
N LEU A 165 -10.85 -1.00 1.06
CA LEU A 165 -9.74 -1.71 0.39
C LEU A 165 -9.95 -3.22 0.44
N LYS A 166 -10.32 -3.79 1.60
CA LYS A 166 -10.63 -5.21 1.76
C LYS A 166 -11.69 -5.69 0.77
N GLU A 167 -12.75 -4.90 0.57
CA GLU A 167 -13.82 -5.24 -0.37
C GLU A 167 -13.35 -5.20 -1.83
N TYR A 168 -12.55 -4.19 -2.19
CA TYR A 168 -12.09 -3.98 -3.56
C TYR A 168 -10.96 -4.90 -3.99
N THR A 169 -10.26 -5.54 -3.05
CA THR A 169 -9.07 -6.37 -3.32
C THR A 169 -9.26 -7.86 -3.06
N LYS A 170 -10.51 -8.34 -2.99
CA LYS A 170 -10.83 -9.77 -2.77
C LYS A 170 -10.27 -10.72 -3.84
N ASP A 171 -9.93 -10.22 -5.01
CA ASP A 171 -9.43 -10.96 -6.16
C ASP A 171 -7.91 -10.79 -6.39
N CYS A 172 -7.22 -10.10 -5.51
CA CYS A 172 -5.78 -9.89 -5.57
C CYS A 172 -5.13 -10.00 -4.17
N VAL A 173 -3.82 -10.00 -4.11
CA VAL A 173 -3.04 -9.91 -2.86
C VAL A 173 -2.61 -8.46 -2.66
N VAL A 174 -2.70 -7.96 -1.43
CA VAL A 174 -2.19 -6.65 -1.05
C VAL A 174 -1.03 -6.79 -0.08
N ILE A 175 0.09 -6.16 -0.37
CA ILE A 175 1.16 -5.91 0.59
C ILE A 175 1.04 -4.45 1.03
N LEU A 176 0.70 -4.24 2.30
CA LEU A 176 0.54 -2.93 2.92
C LEU A 176 1.73 -2.63 3.82
N ILE A 177 2.59 -1.73 3.39
CA ILE A 177 3.68 -1.22 4.22
C ILE A 177 3.12 -0.05 5.02
N SER A 178 3.22 -0.12 6.36
CA SER A 178 2.77 0.97 7.22
C SER A 178 3.53 1.03 8.54
N HIS A 179 3.58 2.23 9.08
CA HIS A 179 4.05 2.50 10.44
C HIS A 179 2.92 2.53 11.46
N ARG A 180 1.66 2.55 11.02
CA ARG A 180 0.46 2.61 11.86
C ARG A 180 -0.06 1.21 12.15
N LEU A 181 0.22 0.70 13.35
CA LEU A 181 0.00 -0.71 13.70
C LEU A 181 -1.44 -1.05 14.09
N TYR A 182 -2.29 -0.08 14.38
CA TYR A 182 -3.64 -0.35 14.89
C TYR A 182 -4.57 -1.08 13.89
N LEU A 183 -4.23 -1.09 12.58
CA LEU A 183 -4.93 -1.88 11.56
C LEU A 183 -4.39 -3.31 11.42
N PHE A 184 -3.20 -3.60 11.96
CA PHE A 184 -2.52 -4.88 11.77
C PHE A 184 -3.25 -6.09 12.33
N PRO A 185 -4.04 -6.00 13.44
CA PRO A 185 -4.90 -7.11 13.87
C PRO A 185 -5.93 -7.57 12.85
N GLU A 186 -6.27 -6.70 11.87
CA GLU A 186 -7.24 -6.99 10.82
C GLU A 186 -6.62 -7.54 9.54
N MET A 187 -5.29 -7.68 9.48
CA MET A 187 -4.56 -8.22 8.33
C MET A 187 -4.34 -9.73 8.48
N ASP A 188 -4.26 -10.43 7.34
CA ASP A 188 -4.14 -11.89 7.32
C ASP A 188 -2.76 -12.37 7.81
N LYS A 189 -1.71 -11.60 7.48
CA LYS A 189 -0.33 -11.83 7.93
C LYS A 189 0.37 -10.52 8.22
N VAL A 190 1.39 -10.60 9.06
CA VAL A 190 2.29 -9.50 9.39
C VAL A 190 3.72 -9.93 9.13
N ILE A 191 4.49 -9.09 8.48
CA ILE A 191 5.93 -9.22 8.33
C ILE A 191 6.57 -8.13 9.17
N TRP A 192 7.24 -8.55 10.25
CA TRP A 192 8.05 -7.68 11.09
C TRP A 192 9.50 -7.67 10.61
N MET A 193 10.05 -6.46 10.40
CA MET A 193 11.42 -6.26 9.91
C MET A 193 12.24 -5.50 10.94
N GLU A 194 13.36 -6.09 11.38
CA GLU A 194 14.25 -5.46 12.35
C GLU A 194 15.68 -5.95 12.18
N ASN A 195 16.64 -5.03 12.14
CA ASN A 195 18.08 -5.34 12.08
C ASN A 195 18.46 -6.37 10.99
N GLY A 196 17.88 -6.23 9.79
CA GLY A 196 18.11 -7.14 8.66
C GLY A 196 17.41 -8.49 8.76
N LYS A 197 16.68 -8.76 9.85
CA LYS A 197 15.93 -9.99 10.05
C LYS A 197 14.45 -9.75 9.81
N THR A 198 13.76 -10.80 9.37
CA THR A 198 12.31 -10.77 9.14
C THR A 198 11.62 -11.90 9.88
N VAL A 199 10.43 -11.63 10.39
CA VAL A 199 9.55 -12.63 11.01
C VAL A 199 8.17 -12.46 10.40
N ALA A 200 7.63 -13.52 9.83
CA ALA A 200 6.27 -13.55 9.29
C ALA A 200 5.34 -14.41 10.16
N GLY A 201 4.09 -13.99 10.29
CA GLY A 201 3.07 -14.70 11.06
C GLY A 201 1.77 -13.89 11.14
N THR A 202 0.81 -14.37 11.90
CA THR A 202 -0.38 -13.58 12.27
C THR A 202 0.00 -12.45 13.23
N HIS A 203 -0.88 -11.47 13.41
CA HIS A 203 -0.66 -10.40 14.40
C HIS A 203 -0.32 -10.98 15.80
N ASP A 204 -1.10 -11.95 16.26
CA ASP A 204 -0.91 -12.56 17.60
C ASP A 204 0.43 -13.32 17.69
N GLU A 205 0.83 -14.01 16.65
CA GLU A 205 2.13 -14.69 16.61
C GLU A 205 3.29 -13.68 16.67
N ILE A 206 3.20 -12.56 15.94
CA ILE A 206 4.22 -11.51 15.97
C ILE A 206 4.25 -10.80 17.32
N MET A 207 3.08 -10.52 17.92
CA MET A 207 2.98 -9.97 19.29
C MET A 207 3.74 -10.84 20.30
N ASN A 208 3.65 -12.16 20.17
CA ASN A 208 4.30 -13.09 21.10
C ASN A 208 5.79 -13.31 20.83
N ARG A 209 6.21 -13.23 19.56
CA ARG A 209 7.58 -13.56 19.12
C ARG A 209 8.51 -12.35 19.02
N CYS A 210 7.97 -11.15 18.85
CA CYS A 210 8.70 -9.92 18.58
C CYS A 210 8.39 -8.85 19.64
N PRO A 211 9.15 -8.79 20.76
CA PRO A 211 8.86 -7.85 21.86
C PRO A 211 8.80 -6.38 21.40
N GLN A 212 9.64 -5.97 20.45
CA GLN A 212 9.66 -4.61 19.94
C GLN A 212 8.38 -4.26 19.17
N TYR A 213 7.84 -5.22 18.40
CA TYR A 213 6.54 -5.05 17.76
C TYR A 213 5.44 -4.85 18.80
N ALA A 214 5.43 -5.68 19.87
CA ALA A 214 4.44 -5.59 20.93
C ALA A 214 4.52 -4.24 21.68
N VAL A 215 5.72 -3.75 21.94
CA VAL A 215 5.93 -2.41 22.54
C VAL A 215 5.34 -1.33 21.63
N LEU A 216 5.73 -1.27 20.36
CA LEU A 216 5.25 -0.26 19.42
C LEU A 216 3.72 -0.31 19.24
N TYR A 217 3.15 -1.51 19.15
CA TYR A 217 1.71 -1.67 19.03
C TYR A 217 0.97 -1.11 20.27
N ASN A 218 1.45 -1.45 21.46
CA ASN A 218 0.83 -1.00 22.72
C ASN A 218 0.99 0.52 22.92
N GLU A 219 2.13 1.11 22.55
CA GLU A 219 2.35 2.56 22.60
C GLU A 219 1.36 3.30 21.69
N GLN A 220 1.18 2.84 20.43
CA GLN A 220 0.23 3.45 19.51
C GLN A 220 -1.23 3.26 19.94
N ARG A 221 -1.54 2.18 20.67
CA ARG A 221 -2.86 1.94 21.21
C ARG A 221 -3.12 2.77 22.48
N GLY A 222 -2.11 2.93 23.36
CA GLY A 222 -2.19 3.72 24.60
C GLY A 222 -2.30 5.21 24.33
N GLY A 223 -1.54 5.76 23.35
CA GLY A 223 -1.64 7.17 22.97
C GLY A 223 -2.97 7.56 22.31
N ALA A 224 -3.78 6.60 21.92
CA ALA A 224 -5.12 6.84 21.36
C ALA A 224 -6.21 7.01 22.45
N SER A 225 -5.89 6.72 23.71
CA SER A 225 -6.82 6.87 24.85
C SER A 225 -6.73 8.23 25.55
N ASP A 226 -5.74 9.05 25.20
CA ASP A 226 -5.51 10.37 25.82
C ASP A 226 -6.02 11.56 24.95
N GLU A 227 -6.64 11.27 23.80
CA GLU A 227 -7.19 12.28 22.86
C GLU A 227 -8.73 12.22 22.73
N GLU A 228 -9.44 11.58 23.66
CA GLU A 228 -10.93 11.64 23.76
C GLU A 228 -11.41 12.64 24.80
#